data_bdef692a1a69bbd1aba0b428e62f6b1e
#
_entry.id   bdef692a1a69bbd1aba0b428e62f6b1e
#
_cell.length_a   1.000
_cell.length_b   1.000
_cell.length_c   1.000
_cell.angle_alpha   90.00
_cell.angle_beta   90.00
_cell.angle_gamma   90.00
#
_symmetry.space_group_name_H-M   'P 1'
#
loop_
_entity.id
_entity.type
_entity.pdbx_description
1 polymer ?
#
loop_
_entity_poly.entity_id
_entity_poly.type
_entity_poly.pdbx_seq_one_letter_code
_entity_poly.pdbx_strand_id
1 'polypeptide(L)'
;ATGLTDDVRHLSAPAKVAGLVLSGSILSLSGLSLLFFRVPFFDLLVLSPDLSALLTVIWVVGMANAINLIDGLDGLAAGITAIAAAAFLAYSLALSRNGVLDPSNVGPLIAVIVLGVCLGFLPYNVHPAKIIMGDGGALFLGAAMATSTIAVGGNSDDPFSGQAWFFFAPLLVPLFILGVPILDTAFSIVRRTVGRSGVSVADRKHLHHRLVDRGHGHRRAVFILWGW
;
A
#
# COMPACT_ATOMS: atom_id res chain seq x y z
N ALA A 1 14.05 6.99 5.40
CA ALA A 1 14.90 8.16 5.07
C ALA A 1 14.15 9.13 4.13
N THR A 2 13.72 8.68 2.93
CA THR A 2 13.12 9.56 1.89
C THR A 2 11.96 10.41 2.41
N GLY A 3 10.94 9.79 3.02
CA GLY A 3 9.77 10.52 3.53
C GLY A 3 10.13 11.50 4.65
N LEU A 4 10.99 11.10 5.59
CA LEU A 4 11.45 12.01 6.66
C LEU A 4 12.23 13.20 6.09
N THR A 5 13.02 12.98 5.03
CA THR A 5 13.72 14.10 4.36
C THR A 5 12.73 15.01 3.66
N ASP A 6 11.65 14.46 3.10
CA ASP A 6 10.60 15.25 2.47
C ASP A 6 9.83 16.11 3.48
N ASP A 7 9.46 15.55 4.62
CA ASP A 7 8.79 16.29 5.70
C ASP A 7 9.61 17.51 6.17
N VAL A 8 10.95 17.42 6.10
CA VAL A 8 11.84 18.51 6.54
C VAL A 8 12.25 19.47 5.40
N ARG A 9 12.47 18.97 4.18
CA ARG A 9 13.09 19.72 3.09
C ARG A 9 12.26 19.84 1.81
N HIS A 10 11.05 19.31 1.78
CA HIS A 10 10.16 19.31 0.61
C HIS A 10 10.85 18.85 -0.68
N LEU A 11 11.06 17.54 -0.79
CA LEU A 11 11.69 16.93 -1.96
C LEU A 11 10.83 17.10 -3.22
N SER A 12 11.47 17.21 -4.36
CA SER A 12 10.76 17.13 -5.64
C SER A 12 10.17 15.73 -5.85
N ALA A 13 9.06 15.63 -6.57
CA ALA A 13 8.42 14.32 -6.86
C ALA A 13 9.38 13.30 -7.48
N PRO A 14 10.28 13.66 -8.44
CA PRO A 14 11.28 12.71 -8.93
C PRO A 14 12.27 12.24 -7.85
N ALA A 15 12.66 13.09 -6.90
CA ALA A 15 13.56 12.70 -5.82
C ALA A 15 12.91 11.72 -4.85
N LYS A 16 11.61 11.90 -4.53
CA LYS A 16 10.83 10.93 -3.76
C LYS A 16 10.78 9.57 -4.45
N VAL A 17 10.42 9.56 -5.73
CA VAL A 17 10.37 8.33 -6.52
C VAL A 17 11.73 7.65 -6.58
N ALA A 18 12.81 8.37 -6.79
CA ALA A 18 14.17 7.82 -6.79
C ALA A 18 14.53 7.14 -5.45
N GLY A 19 14.16 7.76 -4.33
CA GLY A 19 14.37 7.18 -2.99
C GLY A 19 13.53 5.90 -2.77
N LEU A 20 12.31 5.83 -3.28
CA LEU A 20 11.48 4.63 -3.22
C LEU A 20 11.99 3.53 -4.15
N VAL A 21 12.44 3.88 -5.36
CA VAL A 21 13.10 2.94 -6.29
C VAL A 21 14.34 2.33 -5.63
N LEU A 22 15.18 3.14 -4.99
CA LEU A 22 16.34 2.65 -4.25
C LEU A 22 15.90 1.68 -3.13
N SER A 23 14.85 2.00 -2.39
CA SER A 23 14.33 1.13 -1.32
C SER A 23 13.83 -0.21 -1.86
N GLY A 24 13.07 -0.20 -2.95
CA GLY A 24 12.61 -1.42 -3.63
C GLY A 24 13.75 -2.24 -4.23
N SER A 25 14.78 -1.58 -4.77
CA SER A 25 15.97 -2.23 -5.29
C SER A 25 16.78 -2.93 -4.17
N ILE A 26 16.95 -2.28 -3.03
CA ILE A 26 17.61 -2.88 -1.86
C ILE A 26 16.83 -4.10 -1.39
N LEU A 27 15.51 -4.03 -1.34
CA LEU A 27 14.64 -5.15 -0.96
C LEU A 27 14.82 -6.34 -1.92
N SER A 28 14.78 -6.07 -3.23
CA SER A 28 14.99 -7.10 -4.25
C SER A 28 16.39 -7.74 -4.15
N LEU A 29 17.43 -6.93 -3.95
CA LEU A 29 18.81 -7.42 -3.79
C LEU A 29 19.01 -8.20 -2.48
N SER A 30 18.18 -7.97 -1.46
CA SER A 30 18.21 -8.75 -0.21
C SER A 30 17.49 -10.10 -0.30
N GLY A 31 17.01 -10.48 -1.50
CA GLY A 31 16.34 -11.76 -1.74
C GLY A 31 14.81 -11.72 -1.56
N LEU A 32 14.24 -10.58 -1.19
CA LEU A 32 12.79 -10.40 -1.12
C LEU A 32 12.27 -9.84 -2.45
N SER A 33 11.91 -10.73 -3.36
CA SER A 33 11.44 -10.40 -4.71
C SER A 33 10.17 -11.17 -5.08
N LEU A 34 9.39 -10.62 -5.98
CA LEU A 34 8.27 -11.30 -6.63
C LEU A 34 8.84 -12.31 -7.64
N LEU A 35 8.91 -13.59 -7.26
CA LEU A 35 9.49 -14.63 -8.10
C LEU A 35 8.50 -15.17 -9.13
N PHE A 36 7.23 -15.14 -8.83
CA PHE A 36 6.18 -15.63 -9.70
C PHE A 36 4.90 -14.79 -9.53
N PHE A 37 4.09 -14.85 -10.57
CA PHE A 37 2.82 -14.16 -10.64
C PHE A 37 1.77 -15.10 -11.24
N ARG A 38 0.64 -15.25 -10.59
CA ARG A 38 -0.46 -16.00 -11.17
C ARG A 38 -1.53 -15.05 -11.69
N VAL A 39 -1.82 -15.17 -12.95
CA VAL A 39 -2.86 -14.37 -13.62
C VAL A 39 -4.14 -15.20 -13.68
N PRO A 40 -5.33 -14.67 -13.27
CA PRO A 40 -6.60 -15.36 -13.47
C PRO A 40 -6.75 -15.79 -14.92
N PHE A 41 -7.18 -17.02 -15.16
CA PHE A 41 -7.35 -17.62 -16.47
C PHE A 41 -6.06 -17.94 -17.26
N PHE A 42 -4.90 -17.54 -16.79
CA PHE A 42 -3.58 -17.95 -17.28
C PHE A 42 -2.88 -18.75 -16.20
N ASP A 43 -1.94 -19.58 -16.58
CA ASP A 43 -1.21 -20.42 -15.64
C ASP A 43 -0.18 -19.62 -14.85
N LEU A 44 0.60 -20.30 -14.00
CA LEU A 44 1.66 -19.71 -13.21
C LEU A 44 2.72 -19.09 -14.11
N LEU A 45 2.94 -17.78 -14.00
CA LEU A 45 4.01 -17.07 -14.69
C LEU A 45 5.22 -16.97 -13.76
N VAL A 46 6.26 -17.75 -14.08
CA VAL A 46 7.58 -17.61 -13.42
C VAL A 46 8.28 -16.41 -14.05
N LEU A 47 8.68 -15.46 -13.23
CA LEU A 47 9.31 -14.22 -13.68
C LEU A 47 10.80 -14.44 -13.94
N SER A 48 11.33 -13.86 -15.02
CA SER A 48 12.77 -13.74 -15.17
C SER A 48 13.36 -12.86 -14.06
N PRO A 49 14.64 -13.01 -13.70
CA PRO A 49 15.27 -12.22 -12.63
C PRO A 49 15.10 -10.70 -12.82
N ASP A 50 15.24 -10.21 -14.05
CA ASP A 50 15.09 -8.80 -14.37
C ASP A 50 13.64 -8.30 -14.18
N LEU A 51 12.67 -9.11 -14.63
CA LEU A 51 11.25 -8.79 -14.50
C LEU A 51 10.80 -8.89 -13.03
N SER A 52 11.31 -9.85 -12.29
CA SER A 52 11.11 -9.98 -10.85
C SER A 52 11.59 -8.75 -10.10
N ALA A 53 12.81 -8.29 -10.35
CA ALA A 53 13.35 -7.08 -9.74
C ALA A 53 12.53 -5.84 -10.11
N LEU A 54 12.19 -5.67 -11.39
CA LEU A 54 11.39 -4.56 -11.87
C LEU A 54 10.00 -4.51 -11.21
N LEU A 55 9.29 -5.65 -11.19
CA LEU A 55 7.94 -5.71 -10.59
C LEU A 55 7.98 -5.52 -9.08
N THR A 56 9.01 -6.02 -8.41
CA THR A 56 9.24 -5.78 -6.97
C THR A 56 9.39 -4.29 -6.68
N VAL A 57 10.22 -3.58 -7.46
CA VAL A 57 10.40 -2.13 -7.31
C VAL A 57 9.10 -1.38 -7.58
N ILE A 58 8.41 -1.71 -8.68
CA ILE A 58 7.12 -1.10 -9.02
C ILE A 58 6.10 -1.31 -7.91
N TRP A 59 6.05 -2.50 -7.31
CA TRP A 59 5.14 -2.82 -6.22
C TRP A 59 5.43 -1.99 -4.97
N VAL A 60 6.69 -1.89 -4.56
CA VAL A 60 7.09 -1.08 -3.40
C VAL A 60 6.79 0.40 -3.62
N VAL A 61 7.14 0.93 -4.80
CA VAL A 61 6.87 2.33 -5.17
C VAL A 61 5.36 2.60 -5.20
N GLY A 62 4.60 1.69 -5.80
CA GLY A 62 3.14 1.79 -5.91
C GLY A 62 2.47 1.82 -4.54
N MET A 63 2.78 0.84 -3.68
CA MET A 63 2.21 0.73 -2.34
C MET A 63 2.57 1.93 -1.45
N ALA A 64 3.83 2.35 -1.47
CA ALA A 64 4.28 3.51 -0.70
C ALA A 64 3.54 4.78 -1.11
N ASN A 65 3.48 5.06 -2.42
CA ASN A 65 2.77 6.23 -2.92
C ASN A 65 1.26 6.17 -2.67
N ALA A 66 0.68 4.99 -2.71
CA ALA A 66 -0.74 4.83 -2.52
C ALA A 66 -1.17 5.14 -1.07
N ILE A 67 -0.44 4.64 -0.07
CA ILE A 67 -0.71 5.01 1.33
C ILE A 67 -0.46 6.51 1.53
N ASN A 68 0.56 7.07 0.91
CA ASN A 68 0.82 8.51 0.96
C ASN A 68 -0.31 9.35 0.34
N LEU A 69 -0.91 8.90 -0.77
CA LEU A 69 -2.06 9.59 -1.38
C LEU A 69 -3.35 9.53 -0.54
N ILE A 70 -3.50 8.50 0.29
CA ILE A 70 -4.65 8.37 1.19
C ILE A 70 -4.48 9.27 2.43
N ASP A 71 -3.26 9.65 2.79
CA ASP A 71 -2.97 10.49 3.97
C ASP A 71 -3.40 11.96 3.78
N GLY A 72 -4.64 12.15 3.36
CA GLY A 72 -5.26 13.47 3.16
C GLY A 72 -6.24 13.88 4.25
N LEU A 73 -6.62 12.99 5.15
CA LEU A 73 -7.52 13.25 6.29
C LEU A 73 -6.99 12.58 7.56
N ASP A 74 -7.15 13.29 8.70
CA ASP A 74 -6.78 12.77 10.02
C ASP A 74 -7.38 11.39 10.28
N GLY A 75 -6.54 10.40 10.56
CA GLY A 75 -6.90 9.02 10.87
C GLY A 75 -7.19 8.13 9.65
N LEU A 76 -7.27 8.68 8.44
CA LEU A 76 -7.69 7.91 7.26
C LEU A 76 -6.63 6.87 6.87
N ALA A 77 -5.41 7.30 6.61
CA ALA A 77 -4.32 6.41 6.19
C ALA A 77 -3.99 5.36 7.25
N ALA A 78 -3.88 5.79 8.52
CA ALA A 78 -3.61 4.87 9.64
C ALA A 78 -4.70 3.82 9.80
N GLY A 79 -5.98 4.22 9.69
CA GLY A 79 -7.11 3.31 9.86
C GLY A 79 -7.24 2.30 8.72
N ILE A 80 -7.15 2.77 7.46
CA ILE A 80 -7.17 1.88 6.29
C ILE A 80 -5.99 0.90 6.34
N THR A 81 -4.78 1.38 6.67
CA THR A 81 -3.60 0.52 6.79
C THR A 81 -3.75 -0.48 7.93
N ALA A 82 -4.36 -0.09 9.06
CA ALA A 82 -4.64 -1.03 10.17
C ALA A 82 -5.61 -2.15 9.74
N ILE A 83 -6.69 -1.79 9.04
CA ILE A 83 -7.67 -2.77 8.51
C ILE A 83 -6.98 -3.72 7.53
N ALA A 84 -6.19 -3.18 6.61
CA ALA A 84 -5.43 -3.97 5.65
C ALA A 84 -4.44 -4.92 6.32
N ALA A 85 -3.66 -4.41 7.27
CA ALA A 85 -2.68 -5.20 8.00
C ALA A 85 -3.34 -6.30 8.84
N ALA A 86 -4.50 -6.01 9.48
CA ALA A 86 -5.27 -7.01 10.22
C ALA A 86 -5.81 -8.12 9.31
N ALA A 87 -6.41 -7.75 8.17
CA ALA A 87 -6.92 -8.71 7.20
C ALA A 87 -5.80 -9.57 6.61
N PHE A 88 -4.67 -8.93 6.27
CA PHE A 88 -3.52 -9.63 5.72
C PHE A 88 -2.83 -10.54 6.75
N LEU A 89 -2.75 -10.10 8.02
CA LEU A 89 -2.27 -10.93 9.12
C LEU A 89 -3.17 -12.17 9.31
N ALA A 90 -4.49 -11.99 9.36
CA ALA A 90 -5.42 -13.11 9.49
C ALA A 90 -5.28 -14.10 8.33
N TYR A 91 -5.13 -13.60 7.11
CA TYR A 91 -4.88 -14.41 5.92
C TYR A 91 -3.55 -15.18 6.01
N SER A 92 -2.45 -14.53 6.33
CA SER A 92 -1.13 -15.17 6.43
C SER A 92 -1.05 -16.19 7.57
N LEU A 93 -1.73 -15.95 8.70
CA LEU A 93 -1.87 -16.92 9.78
C LEU A 93 -2.71 -18.13 9.36
N ALA A 94 -3.75 -17.93 8.54
CA ALA A 94 -4.52 -19.05 7.99
C ALA A 94 -3.67 -19.91 7.05
N LEU A 95 -2.83 -19.30 6.20
CA LEU A 95 -1.87 -20.02 5.36
C LEU A 95 -0.86 -20.82 6.19
N SER A 96 -0.32 -20.22 7.26
CA SER A 96 0.62 -20.89 8.16
C SER A 96 -0.02 -22.09 8.87
N ARG A 97 -1.25 -21.95 9.37
CA ARG A 97 -2.00 -23.05 10.02
C ARG A 97 -2.29 -24.21 9.08
N ASN A 98 -2.48 -23.93 7.80
CA ASN A 98 -2.70 -24.95 6.77
C ASN A 98 -1.40 -25.54 6.21
N GLY A 99 -0.23 -25.16 6.74
CA GLY A 99 1.07 -25.67 6.28
C GLY A 99 1.49 -25.17 4.91
N VAL A 100 0.86 -24.11 4.39
CA VAL A 100 1.16 -23.53 3.07
C VAL A 100 2.28 -22.47 3.18
N LEU A 101 2.31 -21.75 4.30
CA LEU A 101 3.33 -20.73 4.56
C LEU A 101 4.38 -21.27 5.52
N ASP A 102 5.65 -21.12 5.14
CA ASP A 102 6.77 -21.49 5.99
C ASP A 102 6.71 -20.78 7.35
N PRO A 103 6.91 -21.50 8.48
CA PRO A 103 6.89 -20.89 9.81
C PRO A 103 7.94 -19.80 10.02
N SER A 104 9.02 -19.79 9.23
CA SER A 104 10.06 -18.75 9.27
C SER A 104 9.73 -17.51 8.44
N ASN A 105 8.58 -17.49 7.73
CA ASN A 105 8.20 -16.39 6.87
C ASN A 105 7.97 -15.10 7.67
N VAL A 106 8.68 -14.04 7.30
CA VAL A 106 8.64 -12.74 7.99
C VAL A 106 7.39 -11.90 7.69
N GLY A 107 6.60 -12.26 6.68
CA GLY A 107 5.43 -11.50 6.26
C GLY A 107 4.39 -11.27 7.37
N PRO A 108 3.95 -12.30 8.11
CA PRO A 108 3.03 -12.14 9.23
C PRO A 108 3.59 -11.24 10.34
N LEU A 109 4.90 -11.33 10.62
CA LEU A 109 5.57 -10.48 11.61
C LEU A 109 5.52 -9.01 11.18
N ILE A 110 5.80 -8.71 9.92
CA ILE A 110 5.72 -7.34 9.40
C ILE A 110 4.27 -6.83 9.49
N ALA A 111 3.29 -7.66 9.12
CA ALA A 111 1.88 -7.29 9.18
C ALA A 111 1.42 -6.93 10.60
N VAL A 112 1.80 -7.74 11.62
CA VAL A 112 1.44 -7.44 13.02
C VAL A 112 2.14 -6.19 13.54
N ILE A 113 3.39 -5.93 13.13
CA ILE A 113 4.10 -4.69 13.48
C ILE A 113 3.37 -3.48 12.88
N VAL A 114 3.04 -3.52 11.60
CA VAL A 114 2.28 -2.44 10.93
C VAL A 114 0.94 -2.21 11.63
N LEU A 115 0.20 -3.27 11.94
CA LEU A 115 -1.06 -3.19 12.68
C LEU A 115 -0.85 -2.51 14.04
N GLY A 116 0.13 -2.95 14.82
CA GLY A 116 0.43 -2.40 16.13
C GLY A 116 0.82 -0.92 16.09
N VAL A 117 1.66 -0.53 15.11
CA VAL A 117 2.04 0.87 14.89
C VAL A 117 0.81 1.71 14.55
N CYS A 118 -0.03 1.26 13.62
CA CYS A 118 -1.25 2.00 13.24
C CYS A 118 -2.22 2.13 14.42
N LEU A 119 -2.48 1.06 15.16
CA LEU A 119 -3.38 1.10 16.33
C LEU A 119 -2.84 1.99 17.45
N GLY A 120 -1.52 2.00 17.69
CA GLY A 120 -0.88 2.87 18.66
C GLY A 120 -0.88 4.35 18.24
N PHE A 121 -0.84 4.62 16.92
CA PHE A 121 -0.84 5.97 16.37
C PHE A 121 -2.25 6.57 16.27
N LEU A 122 -3.27 5.77 15.95
CA LEU A 122 -4.66 6.22 15.73
C LEU A 122 -5.22 7.11 16.84
N PRO A 123 -5.05 6.84 18.16
CA PRO A 123 -5.57 7.70 19.22
C PRO A 123 -5.07 9.15 19.17
N TYR A 124 -3.92 9.36 18.56
CA TYR A 124 -3.31 10.69 18.41
C TYR A 124 -3.58 11.31 17.04
N ASN A 125 -3.96 10.51 16.05
CA ASN A 125 -4.17 10.93 14.67
C ASN A 125 -5.65 11.06 14.27
N VAL A 126 -6.61 10.52 15.06
CA VAL A 126 -8.05 10.74 14.82
C VAL A 126 -8.40 12.21 15.01
N HIS A 127 -9.23 12.74 14.09
CA HIS A 127 -9.61 14.16 14.07
C HIS A 127 -10.22 14.68 15.38
N PRO A 128 -9.80 15.84 15.91
CA PRO A 128 -8.66 16.65 15.45
C PRO A 128 -7.33 16.01 15.81
N ALA A 129 -6.47 15.80 14.80
CA ALA A 129 -5.20 15.14 15.00
C ALA A 129 -4.27 15.95 15.93
N LYS A 130 -3.65 15.25 16.88
CA LYS A 130 -2.57 15.81 17.72
C LYS A 130 -1.19 15.59 17.09
N ILE A 131 -1.08 14.52 16.29
CA ILE A 131 0.14 14.16 15.56
C ILE A 131 -0.26 13.81 14.14
N ILE A 132 0.43 14.40 13.17
CA ILE A 132 0.26 14.15 11.72
C ILE A 132 1.22 13.05 11.31
N MET A 133 0.80 12.16 10.39
CA MET A 133 1.61 11.04 9.93
C MET A 133 2.79 11.51 9.08
N GLY A 134 2.55 12.46 8.17
CA GLY A 134 3.53 12.96 7.22
C GLY A 134 3.96 11.91 6.18
N ASP A 135 4.77 12.35 5.22
CA ASP A 135 5.31 11.50 4.16
C ASP A 135 6.22 10.41 4.72
N GLY A 136 6.92 10.70 5.84
CA GLY A 136 7.77 9.74 6.53
C GLY A 136 7.01 8.51 7.00
N GLY A 137 5.88 8.73 7.67
CA GLY A 137 5.01 7.66 8.16
C GLY A 137 4.28 6.93 7.05
N ALA A 138 3.65 7.67 6.14
CA ALA A 138 2.85 7.12 5.06
C ALA A 138 3.67 6.24 4.10
N LEU A 139 4.81 6.73 3.62
CA LEU A 139 5.72 5.98 2.75
C LEU A 139 6.31 4.75 3.44
N PHE A 140 6.62 4.85 4.76
CA PHE A 140 7.10 3.72 5.53
C PHE A 140 6.04 2.62 5.65
N LEU A 141 4.81 2.97 6.02
CA LEU A 141 3.71 2.00 6.15
C LEU A 141 3.42 1.31 4.81
N GLY A 142 3.41 2.05 3.71
CA GLY A 142 3.20 1.49 2.37
C GLY A 142 4.34 0.54 1.95
N ALA A 143 5.60 0.91 2.20
CA ALA A 143 6.74 0.04 1.93
C ALA A 143 6.75 -1.21 2.81
N ALA A 144 6.39 -1.11 4.10
CA ALA A 144 6.26 -2.24 5.01
C ALA A 144 5.14 -3.21 4.57
N MET A 145 3.99 -2.69 4.17
CA MET A 145 2.90 -3.51 3.61
C MET A 145 3.32 -4.19 2.32
N ALA A 146 4.02 -3.49 1.41
CA ALA A 146 4.57 -4.09 0.20
C ALA A 146 5.53 -5.24 0.52
N THR A 147 6.44 -5.03 1.47
CA THR A 147 7.40 -6.06 1.93
C THR A 147 6.68 -7.27 2.49
N SER A 148 5.66 -7.06 3.35
CA SER A 148 4.86 -8.15 3.92
C SER A 148 4.15 -8.96 2.84
N THR A 149 3.56 -8.30 1.84
CA THR A 149 2.85 -8.97 0.75
C THR A 149 3.78 -9.74 -0.18
N ILE A 150 4.98 -9.21 -0.47
CA ILE A 150 6.00 -9.92 -1.24
C ILE A 150 6.48 -11.17 -0.48
N ALA A 151 6.75 -11.05 0.81
CA ALA A 151 7.24 -12.15 1.63
C ALA A 151 6.24 -13.32 1.70
N VAL A 152 4.94 -13.04 1.78
CA VAL A 152 3.90 -14.09 1.85
C VAL A 152 3.54 -14.63 0.47
N GLY A 153 3.37 -13.77 -0.52
CA GLY A 153 2.79 -14.16 -1.82
C GLY A 153 3.80 -14.30 -2.96
N GLY A 154 4.94 -13.63 -2.86
CA GLY A 154 5.92 -13.54 -3.94
C GLY A 154 7.13 -14.45 -3.80
N ASN A 155 7.39 -14.97 -2.61
CA ASN A 155 8.65 -15.68 -2.26
C ASN A 155 8.36 -17.03 -1.58
N SER A 156 7.53 -17.87 -2.21
CA SER A 156 7.23 -19.24 -1.73
C SER A 156 8.08 -20.25 -2.46
N ASP A 157 8.64 -21.24 -1.72
CA ASP A 157 9.48 -22.30 -2.27
C ASP A 157 8.71 -23.33 -3.11
N ASP A 158 7.37 -23.40 -2.97
CA ASP A 158 6.54 -24.31 -3.75
C ASP A 158 5.38 -23.60 -4.45
N PRO A 159 5.60 -23.04 -5.65
CA PRO A 159 4.58 -22.36 -6.42
C PRO A 159 3.48 -23.28 -6.97
N PHE A 160 3.68 -24.60 -6.93
CA PHE A 160 2.80 -25.60 -7.53
C PHE A 160 1.83 -26.26 -6.54
N SER A 161 1.89 -25.93 -5.24
CA SER A 161 1.02 -26.46 -4.22
C SER A 161 -0.43 -26.02 -4.40
N GLY A 162 -1.14 -26.46 -5.42
CA GLY A 162 -2.60 -26.43 -5.68
C GLY A 162 -3.51 -25.31 -5.12
N GLN A 163 -3.04 -24.53 -4.18
CA GLN A 163 -3.77 -23.48 -3.47
C GLN A 163 -3.52 -22.08 -4.02
N ALA A 164 -3.14 -21.99 -5.26
CA ALA A 164 -2.72 -20.78 -5.95
C ALA A 164 -3.76 -19.65 -6.04
N TRP A 165 -5.02 -19.89 -5.75
CA TRP A 165 -6.03 -18.85 -5.57
C TRP A 165 -5.71 -17.92 -4.39
N PHE A 166 -4.98 -18.41 -3.39
CA PHE A 166 -4.58 -17.63 -2.22
C PHE A 166 -3.44 -16.63 -2.51
N PHE A 167 -2.69 -16.80 -3.60
CA PHE A 167 -1.63 -15.85 -3.98
C PHE A 167 -2.16 -14.52 -4.56
N PHE A 168 -3.44 -14.44 -4.92
CA PHE A 168 -4.04 -13.19 -5.34
C PHE A 168 -4.40 -12.27 -4.17
N ALA A 169 -4.72 -12.81 -3.01
CA ALA A 169 -5.13 -12.00 -1.88
C ALA A 169 -4.05 -10.98 -1.47
N PRO A 170 -2.75 -11.30 -1.40
CA PRO A 170 -1.71 -10.32 -1.09
C PRO A 170 -1.60 -9.18 -2.09
N LEU A 171 -1.95 -9.42 -3.35
CA LEU A 171 -1.95 -8.40 -4.41
C LEU A 171 -3.29 -7.69 -4.52
N LEU A 172 -4.39 -8.41 -4.31
CA LEU A 172 -5.74 -7.85 -4.41
C LEU A 172 -6.11 -7.02 -3.18
N VAL A 173 -5.72 -7.42 -1.97
CA VAL A 173 -6.03 -6.67 -0.75
C VAL A 173 -5.47 -5.24 -0.83
N PRO A 174 -4.18 -5.02 -1.14
CA PRO A 174 -3.67 -3.68 -1.41
C PRO A 174 -4.37 -3.00 -2.60
N LEU A 175 -4.62 -3.74 -3.68
CA LEU A 175 -5.28 -3.19 -4.86
C LEU A 175 -6.72 -2.73 -4.55
N PHE A 176 -7.47 -3.46 -3.72
CA PHE A 176 -8.80 -3.03 -3.26
C PHE A 176 -8.72 -1.81 -2.34
N ILE A 177 -7.75 -1.78 -1.44
CA ILE A 177 -7.50 -0.62 -0.58
C ILE A 177 -7.08 0.59 -1.42
N LEU A 178 -6.23 0.37 -2.41
CA LEU A 178 -5.75 1.36 -3.36
C LEU A 178 -6.74 1.65 -4.48
N GLY A 179 -7.71 0.77 -4.71
CA GLY A 179 -8.69 0.91 -5.77
C GLY A 179 -9.40 2.25 -5.72
N VAL A 180 -9.81 2.69 -4.54
CA VAL A 180 -10.47 3.99 -4.35
C VAL A 180 -9.53 5.16 -4.66
N PRO A 181 -8.33 5.28 -4.08
CA PRO A 181 -7.37 6.36 -4.43
C PRO A 181 -6.87 6.29 -5.86
N ILE A 182 -6.59 5.09 -6.38
CA ILE A 182 -6.14 4.91 -7.77
C ILE A 182 -7.24 5.33 -8.75
N LEU A 183 -8.47 4.89 -8.53
CA LEU A 183 -9.61 5.29 -9.34
C LEU A 183 -9.87 6.79 -9.23
N ASP A 184 -9.80 7.36 -8.02
CA ASP A 184 -9.97 8.80 -7.82
C ASP A 184 -8.86 9.60 -8.54
N THR A 185 -7.62 9.13 -8.48
CA THR A 185 -6.50 9.73 -9.22
C THR A 185 -6.65 9.54 -10.72
N ALA A 186 -7.01 8.35 -11.18
CA ALA A 186 -7.22 8.05 -12.60
C ALA A 186 -8.39 8.89 -13.16
N PHE A 187 -9.52 8.96 -12.46
CA PHE A 187 -10.63 9.83 -12.83
C PHE A 187 -10.26 11.33 -12.82
N SER A 188 -9.40 11.74 -11.90
CA SER A 188 -8.88 13.10 -11.86
C SER A 188 -8.01 13.41 -13.08
N ILE A 189 -7.13 12.50 -13.47
CA ILE A 189 -6.28 12.60 -14.68
C ILE A 189 -7.15 12.63 -15.95
N VAL A 190 -8.07 11.67 -16.09
CA VAL A 190 -8.97 11.62 -17.25
C VAL A 190 -9.79 12.90 -17.38
N ARG A 191 -10.35 13.38 -16.28
CA ARG A 191 -11.14 14.62 -16.28
C ARG A 191 -10.30 15.85 -16.67
N ARG A 192 -9.02 15.91 -16.27
CA ARG A 192 -8.10 16.99 -16.63
C ARG A 192 -7.70 16.94 -18.11
N THR A 193 -7.42 15.76 -18.62
CA THR A 193 -7.09 15.58 -20.05
C THR A 193 -8.27 15.93 -20.94
N VAL A 194 -9.49 15.51 -20.58
CA VAL A 194 -10.71 15.86 -21.31
C VAL A 194 -11.07 17.34 -21.16
N GLY A 195 -10.86 17.91 -19.98
CA GLY A 195 -11.18 19.35 -19.68
C GLY A 195 -10.12 20.34 -20.14
N ARG A 196 -9.05 19.93 -20.84
CA ARG A 196 -7.94 20.79 -21.26
C ARG A 196 -7.31 21.66 -20.17
N SER A 197 -7.52 21.35 -18.91
CA SER A 197 -6.87 21.99 -17.77
C SER A 197 -5.52 21.32 -17.53
N GLY A 198 -4.45 22.08 -17.43
CA GLY A 198 -3.09 21.56 -17.28
C GLY A 198 -2.95 20.55 -16.13
N VAL A 199 -2.16 19.51 -16.33
CA VAL A 199 -1.97 18.37 -15.39
C VAL A 199 -1.38 18.80 -14.03
N SER A 200 -0.81 20.00 -13.95
CA SER A 200 -0.11 20.55 -12.77
C SER A 200 -0.98 21.33 -11.78
N VAL A 201 -2.28 21.49 -12.03
CA VAL A 201 -3.16 22.25 -11.12
C VAL A 201 -3.62 21.33 -9.98
N ALA A 202 -3.43 21.75 -8.72
CA ALA A 202 -3.90 21.04 -7.54
C ALA A 202 -5.43 20.79 -7.63
N ASP A 203 -5.85 19.53 -7.66
CA ASP A 203 -7.25 19.16 -7.75
C ASP A 203 -7.84 18.97 -6.34
N ARG A 204 -8.72 19.87 -5.92
CA ARG A 204 -9.47 19.77 -4.66
C ARG A 204 -10.70 18.86 -4.76
N LYS A 205 -10.82 18.02 -5.81
CA LYS A 205 -12.01 17.18 -6.06
C LYS A 205 -11.79 15.69 -5.74
N HIS A 206 -10.84 15.38 -4.87
CA HIS A 206 -10.66 14.00 -4.38
C HIS A 206 -11.88 13.52 -3.58
N LEU A 207 -12.11 12.21 -3.55
CA LEU A 207 -13.31 11.60 -2.96
C LEU A 207 -13.54 12.04 -1.51
N HIS A 208 -12.50 12.16 -0.72
CA HIS A 208 -12.56 12.63 0.66
C HIS A 208 -13.00 14.09 0.77
N HIS A 209 -12.55 14.99 -0.12
CA HIS A 209 -13.03 16.37 -0.17
C HIS A 209 -14.51 16.44 -0.53
N ARG A 210 -14.97 15.59 -1.48
CA ARG A 210 -16.38 15.52 -1.87
C ARG A 210 -17.30 15.07 -0.75
N LEU A 211 -16.85 14.17 0.12
CA LEU A 211 -17.62 13.76 1.30
C LEU A 211 -17.76 14.92 2.30
N VAL A 212 -16.66 15.65 2.53
CA VAL A 212 -16.67 16.82 3.42
C VAL A 212 -17.53 17.94 2.82
N ASP A 213 -17.42 18.23 1.52
CA ASP A 213 -18.22 19.24 0.81
C ASP A 213 -19.73 18.92 0.79
N ARG A 214 -20.10 17.63 0.89
CA ARG A 214 -21.51 17.19 1.04
C ARG A 214 -22.04 17.30 2.47
N GLY A 215 -21.31 17.94 3.37
CA GLY A 215 -21.74 18.20 4.75
C GLY A 215 -21.45 17.05 5.73
N HIS A 216 -20.69 16.03 5.32
CA HIS A 216 -20.18 15.05 6.26
C HIS A 216 -19.00 15.66 7.04
N GLY A 217 -19.11 15.76 8.36
CA GLY A 217 -17.97 16.19 9.17
C GLY A 217 -16.75 15.25 8.97
N HIS A 218 -15.54 15.77 9.20
CA HIS A 218 -14.27 15.06 8.99
C HIS A 218 -14.26 13.61 9.53
N ARG A 219 -14.66 13.42 10.80
CA ARG A 219 -14.75 12.09 11.43
C ARG A 219 -15.68 11.14 10.67
N ARG A 220 -16.86 11.65 10.27
CA ARG A 220 -17.85 10.83 9.58
C ARG A 220 -17.37 10.41 8.19
N ALA A 221 -16.70 11.30 7.47
CA ALA A 221 -16.08 10.97 6.19
C ALA A 221 -15.03 9.86 6.31
N VAL A 222 -14.17 9.91 7.33
CA VAL A 222 -13.17 8.87 7.61
C VAL A 222 -13.82 7.53 7.94
N PHE A 223 -14.82 7.50 8.81
CA PHE A 223 -15.52 6.25 9.14
C PHE A 223 -16.26 5.63 7.95
N ILE A 224 -16.82 6.45 7.06
CA ILE A 224 -17.44 5.97 5.81
C ILE A 224 -16.36 5.31 4.93
N LEU A 225 -15.18 5.94 4.81
CA LEU A 225 -14.08 5.41 3.99
C LEU A 225 -13.43 4.16 4.62
N TRP A 226 -13.46 4.00 5.94
CA TRP A 226 -13.03 2.76 6.61
C TRP A 226 -14.01 1.60 6.38
N GLY A 227 -15.30 1.90 6.20
CA GLY A 227 -16.34 0.90 5.94
C GLY A 227 -16.40 0.41 4.49
N TRP A 228 -15.69 1.07 3.60
CA TRP A 228 -15.56 0.69 2.18
C TRP A 228 -14.44 -0.30 1.97
#